data_8dc30697993cf33b6014e9a3217551aa
#
_entry.id   8dc30697993cf33b6014e9a3217551aa
#
_cell.length_a   1.000
_cell.length_b   1.000
_cell.length_c   1.000
_cell.angle_alpha   90.00
_cell.angle_beta   90.00
_cell.angle_gamma   90.00
#
_symmetry.space_group_name_H-M   'P 1'
#
loop_
_entity.id
_entity.type
_entity.pdbx_description
1 polymer ?
#
loop_
_entity_poly.entity_id
_entity_poly.type
_entity_poly.pdbx_seq_one_letter_code
_entity_poly.pdbx_strand_id
1 'polypeptide(L)'
;MAYPAISPAVIVRVEKEGEILLARHVQRIPDLYTCLAGYLEVGESAEDGVRREVREETGLEVGDVVYAGSQPWPYPNQLMLAFKARWASGELALQADEIAEARWFDPADLPAI
;
A
#
# COMPACT_ATOMS: atom_id res chain seq x y z
N MET A 1 -9.45 -14.52 -30.21
CA MET A 1 -10.16 -13.53 -29.36
C MET A 1 -9.21 -13.08 -28.24
N ALA A 2 -9.08 -11.78 -28.09
CA ALA A 2 -8.25 -11.24 -27.01
C ALA A 2 -9.12 -10.97 -25.79
N TYR A 3 -8.65 -11.39 -24.64
CA TYR A 3 -9.31 -11.08 -23.37
C TYR A 3 -8.79 -9.75 -22.83
N PRO A 4 -9.64 -8.90 -22.22
CA PRO A 4 -9.15 -7.69 -21.59
C PRO A 4 -8.15 -8.06 -20.49
N ALA A 5 -7.03 -7.36 -20.47
CA ALA A 5 -6.05 -7.53 -19.42
C ALA A 5 -6.47 -6.69 -18.21
N ILE A 6 -6.54 -7.32 -17.05
CA ILE A 6 -6.80 -6.65 -15.79
C ILE A 6 -5.55 -6.77 -14.94
N SER A 7 -5.04 -5.64 -14.47
CA SER A 7 -3.85 -5.60 -13.62
C SER A 7 -4.28 -5.55 -12.16
N PRO A 8 -4.07 -6.63 -11.40
CA PRO A 8 -4.40 -6.59 -9.97
C PRO A 8 -3.37 -5.79 -9.20
N ALA A 9 -3.88 -4.94 -8.33
CA ALA A 9 -3.06 -4.12 -7.45
C ALA A 9 -3.59 -4.21 -6.04
N VAL A 10 -2.71 -4.04 -5.07
CA VAL A 10 -3.08 -4.02 -3.66
C VAL A 10 -2.89 -2.63 -3.08
N ILE A 11 -3.73 -2.27 -2.13
CA ILE A 11 -3.57 -1.09 -1.30
C ILE A 11 -3.71 -1.54 0.15
N VAL A 12 -2.85 -1.04 1.02
CA VAL A 12 -2.82 -1.53 2.39
C VAL A 12 -2.73 -0.39 3.40
N ARG A 13 -3.57 -0.49 4.42
CA ARG A 13 -3.47 0.36 5.60
C ARG A 13 -2.68 -0.40 6.66
N VAL A 14 -1.45 0.05 6.90
CA VAL A 14 -0.60 -0.54 7.94
C VAL A 14 -0.90 0.15 9.26
N GLU A 15 -1.22 -0.63 10.27
CA GLU A 15 -1.61 -0.12 11.58
C GLU A 15 -0.59 -0.49 12.65
N LYS A 16 -0.28 0.45 13.53
CA LYS A 16 0.63 0.24 14.65
C LYS A 16 0.16 1.06 15.85
N GLU A 17 -0.22 0.38 16.92
CA GLU A 17 -0.59 1.05 18.18
C GLU A 17 -1.63 2.17 18.00
N GLY A 18 -2.63 1.90 17.18
CA GLY A 18 -3.70 2.87 16.92
C GLY A 18 -3.39 3.92 15.88
N GLU A 19 -2.18 3.92 15.33
CA GLU A 19 -1.79 4.82 14.24
C GLU A 19 -1.77 4.09 12.91
N ILE A 20 -1.86 4.86 11.83
CA ILE A 20 -1.78 4.32 10.47
C ILE A 20 -0.59 4.93 9.73
N LEU A 21 -0.01 4.12 8.84
CA LEU A 21 1.11 4.55 8.02
C LEU A 21 0.60 5.19 6.73
N LEU A 22 1.02 6.40 6.48
CA LEU A 22 0.76 7.07 5.21
C LEU A 22 2.08 7.53 4.60
N ALA A 23 2.15 7.49 3.29
CA ALA A 23 3.35 7.83 2.54
C ALA A 23 3.07 8.86 1.47
N ARG A 24 4.07 9.64 1.16
CA ARG A 24 4.06 10.62 0.09
C ARG A 24 5.02 10.15 -0.99
N HIS A 25 4.52 9.98 -2.21
CA HIS A 25 5.31 9.46 -3.32
C HIS A 25 6.08 10.56 -4.02
N VAL A 26 7.30 10.24 -4.47
CA VAL A 26 8.21 11.21 -5.09
C VAL A 26 7.62 11.84 -6.34
N GLN A 27 6.93 11.04 -7.15
CA GLN A 27 6.46 11.48 -8.47
C GLN A 27 4.98 11.83 -8.51
N ARG A 28 4.33 11.83 -7.38
CA ARG A 28 2.90 12.10 -7.34
C ARG A 28 2.63 13.58 -7.16
N ILE A 29 1.73 14.10 -7.97
CA ILE A 29 1.26 15.48 -7.90
C ILE A 29 -0.25 15.47 -7.71
N PRO A 30 -0.80 16.19 -6.74
CA PRO A 30 -0.12 16.98 -5.71
C PRO A 30 0.53 16.10 -4.65
N ASP A 31 1.27 16.73 -3.77
CA ASP A 31 1.97 16.11 -2.65
C ASP A 31 1.00 15.61 -1.58
N LEU A 32 0.32 14.54 -1.85
CA LEU A 32 -0.65 13.97 -0.92
C LEU A 32 -0.11 12.72 -0.24
N TYR A 33 -0.54 12.51 0.99
CA TYR A 33 -0.27 11.27 1.70
C TYR A 33 -1.30 10.22 1.31
N THR A 34 -0.85 9.00 1.09
CA THR A 34 -1.71 7.86 0.73
C THR A 34 -1.26 6.61 1.46
N CYS A 35 -2.14 5.61 1.49
CA CYS A 35 -1.74 4.27 1.88
C CYS A 35 -0.75 3.70 0.84
N LEU A 36 0.03 2.71 1.26
CA LEU A 36 0.95 2.02 0.35
C LEU A 36 0.14 1.20 -0.66
N ALA A 37 0.61 1.18 -1.89
CA ALA A 37 -0.05 0.45 -2.96
C ALA A 37 0.96 -0.03 -4.00
N GLY A 38 0.62 -1.09 -4.70
CA GLY A 38 1.47 -1.60 -5.78
C GLY A 38 0.83 -2.74 -6.53
N TYR A 39 1.42 -3.09 -7.65
CA TYR A 39 0.93 -4.18 -8.48
C TYR A 39 1.37 -5.53 -7.94
N LEU A 40 0.51 -6.54 -8.09
CA LEU A 40 0.87 -7.91 -7.78
C LEU A 40 1.78 -8.48 -8.87
N GLU A 41 2.68 -9.35 -8.46
CA GLU A 41 3.55 -10.05 -9.39
C GLU A 41 2.92 -11.41 -9.76
N VAL A 42 3.33 -11.95 -10.90
CA VAL A 42 2.83 -13.24 -11.38
C VAL A 42 3.18 -14.33 -10.37
N GLY A 43 2.17 -15.12 -10.00
CA GLY A 43 2.37 -16.25 -9.08
C GLY A 43 2.31 -15.88 -7.61
N GLU A 44 2.06 -14.61 -7.30
CA GLU A 44 2.03 -14.10 -5.94
C GLU A 44 0.58 -14.02 -5.44
N SER A 45 0.33 -14.44 -4.20
CA SER A 45 -0.98 -14.20 -3.60
C SER A 45 -1.12 -12.72 -3.24
N ALA A 46 -2.35 -12.25 -3.08
CA ALA A 46 -2.59 -10.86 -2.73
C ALA A 46 -1.96 -10.52 -1.37
N GLU A 47 -2.07 -11.42 -0.39
CA GLU A 47 -1.50 -11.22 0.93
C GLU A 47 0.03 -11.17 0.89
N ASP A 48 0.66 -12.03 0.11
CA ASP A 48 2.11 -11.98 -0.07
C ASP A 48 2.55 -10.71 -0.79
N GLY A 49 1.74 -10.25 -1.73
CA GLY A 49 1.97 -8.98 -2.41
C GLY A 49 1.95 -7.80 -1.45
N VAL A 50 0.99 -7.80 -0.51
CA VAL A 50 0.93 -6.77 0.53
C VAL A 50 2.23 -6.77 1.35
N ARG A 51 2.66 -7.95 1.81
CA ARG A 51 3.88 -8.05 2.62
C ARG A 51 5.11 -7.58 1.85
N ARG A 52 5.20 -7.98 0.59
CA ARG A 52 6.32 -7.59 -0.28
C ARG A 52 6.37 -6.09 -0.52
N GLU A 53 5.23 -5.49 -0.88
CA GLU A 53 5.16 -4.05 -1.15
C GLU A 53 5.53 -3.23 0.09
N VAL A 54 5.02 -3.60 1.25
CA VAL A 54 5.37 -2.91 2.49
C VAL A 54 6.86 -3.01 2.77
N ARG A 55 7.43 -4.21 2.60
CA ARG A 55 8.86 -4.44 2.84
C ARG A 55 9.72 -3.64 1.86
N GLU A 56 9.38 -3.67 0.57
CA GLU A 56 10.15 -2.97 -0.45
C GLU A 56 10.12 -1.46 -0.27
N GLU A 57 8.95 -0.91 0.03
CA GLU A 57 8.80 0.54 0.12
C GLU A 57 9.22 1.12 1.46
N THR A 58 9.08 0.40 2.54
CA THR A 58 9.29 0.95 3.89
C THR A 58 10.22 0.16 4.78
N GLY A 59 10.61 -1.06 4.41
CA GLY A 59 11.45 -1.91 5.24
C GLY A 59 10.70 -2.58 6.39
N LEU A 60 9.40 -2.39 6.50
CA LEU A 60 8.62 -2.97 7.60
C LEU A 60 8.15 -4.38 7.28
N GLU A 61 8.02 -5.19 8.33
CA GLU A 61 7.34 -6.47 8.26
C GLU A 61 5.95 -6.33 8.88
N VAL A 62 4.96 -6.89 8.22
CA VAL A 62 3.57 -6.84 8.70
C VAL A 62 3.01 -8.24 8.86
N GLY A 63 2.04 -8.35 9.76
CA GLY A 63 1.26 -9.55 9.97
C GLY A 63 -0.22 -9.22 9.96
N ASP A 64 -1.05 -10.22 10.27
CA ASP A 64 -2.51 -10.06 10.32
C ASP A 64 -3.06 -9.33 9.09
N VAL A 65 -2.65 -9.78 7.91
CA VAL A 65 -3.10 -9.19 6.65
C VAL A 65 -4.55 -9.64 6.41
N VAL A 66 -5.47 -8.68 6.43
CA VAL A 66 -6.91 -8.93 6.36
C VAL A 66 -7.52 -8.20 5.17
N TYR A 67 -8.23 -8.92 4.33
CA TYR A 67 -8.92 -8.35 3.19
C TYR A 67 -10.02 -7.39 3.64
N ALA A 68 -10.04 -6.20 3.08
CA ALA A 68 -10.99 -5.15 3.46
C ALA A 68 -11.99 -4.78 2.35
N GLY A 69 -11.72 -5.17 1.12
CA GLY A 69 -12.64 -4.89 0.01
C GLY A 69 -11.92 -4.78 -1.32
N SER A 70 -12.69 -4.58 -2.38
CA SER A 70 -12.12 -4.40 -3.71
C SER A 70 -12.88 -3.31 -4.45
N GLN A 71 -12.20 -2.68 -5.40
CA GLN A 71 -12.78 -1.65 -6.23
C GLN A 71 -12.17 -1.72 -7.63
N PRO A 72 -12.99 -1.78 -8.68
CA PRO A 72 -12.47 -1.67 -10.04
C PRO A 72 -12.02 -0.26 -10.32
N TRP A 73 -10.91 -0.12 -11.01
CA TRP A 73 -10.38 1.18 -11.43
C TRP A 73 -10.18 1.14 -12.95
N PRO A 74 -11.09 1.73 -13.72
CA PRO A 74 -11.10 1.52 -15.17
C PRO A 74 -9.94 2.19 -15.91
N TYR A 75 -9.20 3.09 -15.29
CA TYR A 75 -8.13 3.82 -15.94
C TYR A 75 -6.81 3.57 -15.21
N PRO A 76 -5.92 2.72 -15.77
CA PRO A 76 -6.08 2.06 -17.08
C PRO A 76 -6.96 0.81 -17.05
N ASN A 77 -6.80 -0.10 -16.12
CA ASN A 77 -7.55 -1.36 -16.09
C ASN A 77 -7.17 -2.14 -14.84
N GLN A 78 -7.30 -1.49 -13.70
CA GLN A 78 -6.88 -2.06 -12.42
C GLN A 78 -8.05 -2.65 -11.65
N LEU A 79 -7.75 -3.71 -10.91
CA LEU A 79 -8.59 -4.18 -9.84
C LEU A 79 -7.81 -3.93 -8.54
N MET A 80 -8.32 -3.02 -7.71
CA MET A 80 -7.69 -2.68 -6.44
C MET A 80 -8.24 -3.58 -5.35
N LEU A 81 -7.35 -4.29 -4.68
CA LEU A 81 -7.68 -5.14 -3.53
C LEU A 81 -7.16 -4.46 -2.27
N ALA A 82 -8.06 -4.10 -1.38
CA ALA A 82 -7.72 -3.36 -0.17
C ALA A 82 -7.53 -4.30 1.02
N PHE A 83 -6.49 -4.04 1.78
CA PHE A 83 -6.12 -4.83 2.95
C PHE A 83 -5.82 -3.93 4.14
N LYS A 84 -6.00 -4.48 5.32
CA LYS A 84 -5.44 -3.95 6.55
C LYS A 84 -4.34 -4.90 7.00
N ALA A 85 -3.26 -4.36 7.52
CA ALA A 85 -2.18 -5.16 8.05
C ALA A 85 -1.66 -4.51 9.31
N ARG A 86 -1.07 -5.32 10.19
CA ARG A 86 -0.52 -4.82 11.45
C ARG A 86 0.99 -4.86 11.41
N TRP A 87 1.63 -3.79 11.85
CA TRP A 87 3.08 -3.76 12.00
C TRP A 87 3.52 -4.89 12.93
N ALA A 88 4.47 -5.68 12.49
CA ALA A 88 5.03 -6.78 13.26
C ALA A 88 6.45 -6.49 13.72
N SER A 89 7.27 -5.93 12.84
CA SER A 89 8.66 -5.61 13.17
C SER A 89 9.26 -4.64 12.14
N GLY A 90 10.43 -4.12 12.44
CA GLY A 90 11.19 -3.26 11.56
C GLY A 90 10.98 -1.78 11.83
N GLU A 91 11.87 -0.98 11.29
CA GLU A 91 11.81 0.48 11.35
C GLU A 91 11.76 1.03 9.94
N LEU A 92 11.19 2.22 9.79
CA LEU A 92 11.05 2.83 8.48
C LEU A 92 12.40 3.03 7.79
N ALA A 93 12.55 2.41 6.63
CA ALA A 93 13.71 2.52 5.77
C ALA A 93 13.19 2.67 4.34
N LEU A 94 13.00 3.89 3.89
CA LEU A 94 12.25 4.19 2.69
C LEU A 94 13.03 3.89 1.41
N GLN A 95 12.31 3.44 0.40
CA GLN A 95 12.80 3.34 -0.97
C GLN A 95 12.83 4.75 -1.57
N ALA A 96 13.99 5.39 -1.51
CA ALA A 96 14.13 6.83 -1.74
C ALA A 96 13.72 7.30 -3.13
N ASP A 97 13.77 6.43 -4.13
CA ASP A 97 13.38 6.76 -5.50
C ASP A 97 11.86 6.70 -5.72
N GLU A 98 11.11 6.16 -4.78
CA GLU A 98 9.65 6.06 -4.87
C GLU A 98 8.93 6.78 -3.74
N ILE A 99 9.46 6.72 -2.53
CA ILE A 99 8.81 7.26 -1.33
C ILE A 99 9.59 8.47 -0.83
N ALA A 100 8.98 9.63 -0.89
CA ALA A 100 9.59 10.86 -0.40
C ALA A 100 9.54 10.94 1.13
N GLU A 101 8.44 10.48 1.71
CA GLU A 101 8.23 10.55 3.15
C GLU A 101 7.20 9.50 3.57
N ALA A 102 7.36 8.93 4.75
CA ALA A 102 6.37 8.05 5.35
C ALA A 102 6.34 8.31 6.85
N ARG A 103 5.14 8.43 7.41
CA ARG A 103 4.98 8.67 8.83
C ARG A 103 3.73 7.99 9.37
N TRP A 104 3.74 7.79 10.69
CA TRP A 104 2.58 7.28 11.41
C TRP A 104 1.67 8.44 11.80
N PHE A 105 0.37 8.28 11.54
CA PHE A 105 -0.62 9.30 11.84
C PHE A 105 -1.71 8.75 12.74
N ASP A 106 -2.18 9.58 13.66
CA ASP A 106 -3.40 9.28 14.39
C ASP A 106 -4.57 9.42 13.41
N PRO A 107 -5.47 8.42 13.32
CA PRO A 107 -6.63 8.52 12.43
C PRO A 107 -7.52 9.72 12.69
N ALA A 108 -7.47 10.31 13.89
CA ALA A 108 -8.23 11.51 14.24
C ALA A 108 -7.56 12.79 13.77
N ASP A 109 -6.32 12.73 13.26
CA ASP A 109 -5.53 13.91 12.91
C ASP A 109 -4.75 13.62 11.61
N LEU A 110 -5.47 13.37 10.53
CA LEU A 110 -4.87 13.01 9.26
C LEU A 110 -4.40 14.24 8.48
N PRO A 111 -3.31 14.07 7.70
CA PRO A 111 -2.87 15.11 6.76
C PRO A 111 -3.80 15.17 5.56
N ALA A 112 -3.48 16.05 4.62
CA ALA A 112 -4.18 16.08 3.32
C ALA A 112 -3.89 14.77 2.56
N ILE A 113 -4.95 14.09 2.21
CA ILE A 113 -4.88 12.81 1.51
C ILE A 113 -5.82 12.80 0.30
#